data_cb20e425f2545a2a18995639bc7b450b
#
_entry.id   cb20e425f2545a2a18995639bc7b450b
#
_cell.length_a   1.000
_cell.length_b   1.000
_cell.length_c   1.000
_cell.angle_alpha   90.00
_cell.angle_beta   90.00
_cell.angle_gamma   90.00
#
_symmetry.space_group_name_H-M   'P 1'
#
loop_
_entity.id
_entity.type
_entity.pdbx_description
1 polymer ?
#
loop_
_entity_poly.entity_id
_entity_poly.type
_entity_poly.pdbx_seq_one_letter_code
_entity_poly.pdbx_strand_id
1 'polypeptide(L)'
;MMKIDKVILKGFRNYKDATINFNNNTLIIGENDVGKTNLIYALRLMLDRSVSELDIEPSELDFHVQGGVQSENLEIIIKFFDIKEEAALSILKEHVSDDGECVFKYMASKENLDYKLYLGQNETDLSEIQSRYYLKYINLKYISSQRDLSKFIAKEKKQLLRISKTKITEEQEKLDRENVLEISKQLVDLDDKVAQLEYVKTATQEVNLELKKLAYAHDDYDVKLNASGIEVDDFINKLQLGAMSGGSNVMLGGDGRNNQILIALWKALSEFEHDSNDEVVFYVVEEPEAHLHPHQQRKLASYLSSELQSQCLITTHSPQIASSFSPSSIIRLFKKDFSTIAASNGCTKELEKAWEELGYRMSIIPAEAFFSSGVFLVEGPSEEILYKELLLKNKVDIDYYNLSVFAVGGIQFKVFAAVLRALEIPVSLRTDNDISTVEMNCKVSSYTRIDGVNPCYVYKRIEINYKEEKCKKWQYLGVNRCYGVLNENSEKWEHSLYPLNRAKILGDKRWKAFEKMINSKGIFMSNRDLELDLVSVASEEIKKALSKKTDTSSVDFLKTNKALNMQILVSKLEDEGFKKIYESYFGEPIRYLIKILMSKPILKTESEIELETEYAQEEGAA
;
A
#
# COMPACT_ATOMS: atom_id res chain seq x y z
N MET A 1 9.10 -21.84 4.66
CA MET A 1 7.64 -22.01 4.62
C MET A 1 7.14 -21.58 3.26
N MET A 2 6.31 -22.42 2.61
CA MET A 2 5.73 -22.17 1.28
C MET A 2 5.12 -20.76 1.19
N LYS A 3 5.45 -20.03 0.12
CA LYS A 3 5.04 -18.63 -0.08
C LYS A 3 4.56 -18.40 -1.48
N ILE A 4 3.60 -17.50 -1.63
CA ILE A 4 3.22 -16.92 -2.91
C ILE A 4 4.32 -15.93 -3.31
N ASP A 5 5.00 -16.20 -4.43
CA ASP A 5 6.00 -15.31 -5.02
C ASP A 5 5.34 -14.32 -5.97
N LYS A 6 4.48 -14.84 -6.86
CA LYS A 6 3.94 -14.07 -7.97
C LYS A 6 2.54 -14.53 -8.34
N VAL A 7 1.71 -13.57 -8.73
CA VAL A 7 0.40 -13.81 -9.34
C VAL A 7 0.36 -13.14 -10.72
N ILE A 8 -0.09 -13.87 -11.73
CA ILE A 8 -0.28 -13.36 -13.08
C ILE A 8 -1.77 -13.49 -13.41
N LEU A 9 -2.38 -12.39 -13.81
CA LEU A 9 -3.80 -12.30 -14.19
C LEU A 9 -3.90 -11.85 -15.63
N LYS A 10 -4.55 -12.67 -16.49
CA LYS A 10 -4.80 -12.32 -17.88
C LYS A 10 -6.28 -12.45 -18.19
N GLY A 11 -6.85 -11.41 -18.79
CA GLY A 11 -8.26 -11.41 -19.19
C GLY A 11 -9.26 -11.56 -18.03
N PHE A 12 -8.87 -11.26 -16.79
CA PHE A 12 -9.67 -11.48 -15.59
C PHE A 12 -10.23 -10.17 -15.04
N ARG A 13 -11.55 -10.01 -15.08
CA ARG A 13 -12.31 -8.85 -14.55
C ARG A 13 -11.69 -7.52 -15.02
N ASN A 14 -11.12 -6.74 -14.12
CA ASN A 14 -10.45 -5.48 -14.44
C ASN A 14 -8.96 -5.64 -14.82
N TYR A 15 -8.42 -6.85 -14.87
CA TYR A 15 -7.04 -7.14 -15.26
C TYR A 15 -6.98 -7.68 -16.69
N LYS A 16 -6.39 -6.90 -17.61
CA LYS A 16 -6.12 -7.38 -18.98
C LYS A 16 -4.90 -8.29 -19.01
N ASP A 17 -3.80 -7.80 -18.47
CA ASP A 17 -2.54 -8.52 -18.27
C ASP A 17 -1.78 -7.83 -17.14
N ALA A 18 -1.65 -8.52 -16.01
CA ALA A 18 -0.99 -7.98 -14.83
C ALA A 18 -0.13 -9.05 -14.17
N THR A 19 1.10 -8.68 -13.86
CA THR A 19 2.02 -9.49 -13.05
C THR A 19 2.22 -8.79 -11.72
N ILE A 20 2.08 -9.52 -10.62
CA ILE A 20 2.12 -8.97 -9.27
C ILE A 20 3.02 -9.83 -8.40
N ASN A 21 4.16 -9.28 -7.97
CA ASN A 21 5.11 -9.95 -7.08
C ASN A 21 4.75 -9.66 -5.63
N PHE A 22 4.91 -10.65 -4.78
CA PHE A 22 4.57 -10.58 -3.35
C PHE A 22 5.82 -10.68 -2.46
N ASN A 23 5.67 -10.27 -1.22
CA ASN A 23 6.65 -10.45 -0.14
C ASN A 23 5.98 -11.22 1.03
N ASN A 24 6.72 -11.52 2.10
CA ASN A 24 6.20 -12.26 3.25
C ASN A 24 4.94 -11.62 3.85
N ASN A 25 5.02 -10.33 4.13
CA ASN A 25 3.88 -9.54 4.60
C ASN A 25 3.65 -8.44 3.58
N THR A 26 2.55 -8.52 2.86
CA THR A 26 2.27 -7.64 1.72
C THR A 26 1.07 -6.76 2.02
N LEU A 27 1.25 -5.46 1.83
CA LEU A 27 0.20 -4.46 1.92
C LEU A 27 -0.25 -4.07 0.51
N ILE A 28 -1.53 -4.26 0.21
CA ILE A 28 -2.14 -3.93 -1.09
C ILE A 28 -2.94 -2.65 -0.93
N ILE A 29 -2.52 -1.60 -1.63
CA ILE A 29 -3.16 -0.30 -1.63
C ILE A 29 -3.62 0.12 -3.03
N GLY A 30 -4.50 1.07 -3.10
CA GLY A 30 -5.02 1.63 -4.35
C GLY A 30 -6.37 2.29 -4.14
N GLU A 31 -6.83 3.04 -5.13
CA GLU A 31 -8.13 3.70 -5.13
C GLU A 31 -9.28 2.68 -4.98
N ASN A 32 -10.49 3.18 -4.68
CA ASN A 32 -11.67 2.32 -4.71
C ASN A 32 -11.88 1.79 -6.14
N ASP A 33 -12.44 0.60 -6.25
CA ASP A 33 -12.75 -0.07 -7.53
C ASP A 33 -11.53 -0.29 -8.45
N VAL A 34 -10.31 -0.16 -7.93
CA VAL A 34 -9.10 -0.46 -8.69
C VAL A 34 -8.87 -1.96 -8.87
N GLY A 35 -9.56 -2.82 -8.11
CA GLY A 35 -9.47 -4.27 -8.24
C GLY A 35 -8.74 -5.00 -7.12
N LYS A 36 -8.53 -4.38 -5.96
CA LYS A 36 -7.95 -5.05 -4.77
C LYS A 36 -8.71 -6.33 -4.42
N THR A 37 -10.03 -6.24 -4.30
CA THR A 37 -10.92 -7.39 -4.03
C THR A 37 -10.89 -8.42 -5.16
N ASN A 38 -10.74 -8.01 -6.42
CA ASN A 38 -10.63 -8.94 -7.55
C ASN A 38 -9.31 -9.74 -7.52
N LEU A 39 -8.20 -9.13 -7.12
CA LEU A 39 -6.94 -9.84 -6.88
C LEU A 39 -7.09 -10.88 -5.78
N ILE A 40 -7.72 -10.50 -4.67
CA ILE A 40 -8.01 -11.43 -3.57
C ILE A 40 -8.94 -12.55 -4.03
N TYR A 41 -9.97 -12.23 -4.82
CA TYR A 41 -10.89 -13.24 -5.35
C TYR A 41 -10.17 -14.23 -6.26
N ALA A 42 -9.23 -13.80 -7.10
CA ALA A 42 -8.39 -14.69 -7.90
C ALA A 42 -7.59 -15.69 -7.03
N LEU A 43 -7.03 -15.23 -5.92
CA LEU A 43 -6.35 -16.11 -4.96
C LEU A 43 -7.33 -17.08 -4.29
N ARG A 44 -8.51 -16.60 -3.92
CA ARG A 44 -9.56 -17.40 -3.25
C ARG A 44 -10.10 -18.51 -4.14
N LEU A 45 -10.29 -18.27 -5.43
CA LEU A 45 -10.74 -19.29 -6.39
C LEU A 45 -9.86 -20.55 -6.33
N MET A 46 -8.57 -20.38 -6.13
CA MET A 46 -7.62 -21.48 -6.12
C MET A 46 -7.27 -21.99 -4.72
N LEU A 47 -7.25 -21.12 -3.70
CA LEU A 47 -6.64 -21.44 -2.40
C LEU A 47 -7.63 -21.44 -1.23
N ASP A 48 -8.86 -20.94 -1.39
CA ASP A 48 -9.82 -20.85 -0.30
C ASP A 48 -10.74 -22.08 -0.27
N ARG A 49 -10.61 -22.88 0.80
CA ARG A 49 -11.45 -24.06 1.04
C ARG A 49 -12.93 -23.73 1.24
N SER A 50 -13.27 -22.49 1.60
CA SER A 50 -14.65 -22.07 1.81
C SER A 50 -15.39 -21.75 0.51
N VAL A 51 -14.69 -21.59 -0.60
CA VAL A 51 -15.25 -21.40 -1.95
C VAL A 51 -15.66 -22.76 -2.48
N SER A 52 -16.94 -22.93 -2.80
CA SER A 52 -17.48 -24.20 -3.30
C SER A 52 -17.06 -24.49 -4.76
N GLU A 53 -17.22 -25.73 -5.22
CA GLU A 53 -16.94 -26.08 -6.61
C GLU A 53 -17.85 -25.34 -7.60
N LEU A 54 -19.07 -24.97 -7.18
CA LEU A 54 -19.97 -24.14 -7.98
C LEU A 54 -19.52 -22.68 -8.06
N ASP A 55 -18.88 -22.16 -6.99
CA ASP A 55 -18.42 -20.77 -6.95
C ASP A 55 -17.12 -20.55 -7.77
N ILE A 56 -16.42 -21.62 -8.17
CA ILE A 56 -15.25 -21.51 -9.05
C ILE A 56 -15.57 -21.61 -10.53
N GLU A 57 -16.81 -21.96 -10.90
CA GLU A 57 -17.25 -21.89 -12.28
C GLU A 57 -17.25 -20.43 -12.75
N PRO A 58 -16.70 -20.15 -13.96
CA PRO A 58 -16.60 -18.78 -14.45
C PRO A 58 -17.98 -18.25 -14.84
N SER A 59 -18.19 -16.98 -14.58
CA SER A 59 -19.32 -16.21 -15.08
C SER A 59 -18.88 -15.27 -16.20
N GLU A 60 -19.79 -14.76 -17.01
CA GLU A 60 -19.48 -13.76 -18.04
C GLU A 60 -18.79 -12.51 -17.45
N LEU A 61 -19.11 -12.15 -16.20
CA LEU A 61 -18.52 -11.01 -15.51
C LEU A 61 -17.06 -11.20 -15.09
N ASP A 62 -16.55 -12.42 -15.17
CA ASP A 62 -15.16 -12.71 -14.81
C ASP A 62 -14.18 -12.41 -15.95
N PHE A 63 -14.67 -12.23 -17.17
CA PHE A 63 -13.86 -11.92 -18.34
C PHE A 63 -13.66 -10.41 -18.52
N HIS A 64 -12.41 -10.01 -18.73
CA HIS A 64 -12.05 -8.60 -18.89
C HIS A 64 -12.73 -7.96 -20.10
N VAL A 65 -13.21 -6.72 -19.92
CA VAL A 65 -13.83 -5.91 -20.98
C VAL A 65 -13.00 -4.68 -21.25
N GLN A 66 -12.64 -4.45 -22.52
CA GLN A 66 -11.97 -3.24 -22.95
C GLN A 66 -12.56 -2.75 -24.29
N GLY A 67 -13.04 -1.50 -24.33
CA GLY A 67 -13.62 -0.92 -25.56
C GLY A 67 -14.85 -1.68 -26.07
N GLY A 68 -15.66 -2.26 -25.20
CA GLY A 68 -16.82 -3.08 -25.56
C GLY A 68 -16.48 -4.51 -26.02
N VAL A 69 -15.20 -4.87 -26.10
CA VAL A 69 -14.77 -6.23 -26.45
C VAL A 69 -14.38 -6.98 -25.17
N GLN A 70 -14.95 -8.13 -24.96
CA GLN A 70 -14.68 -9.00 -23.83
C GLN A 70 -13.60 -10.03 -24.20
N SER A 71 -12.73 -10.38 -23.25
CA SER A 71 -11.71 -11.42 -23.44
C SER A 71 -12.35 -12.79 -23.66
N GLU A 72 -11.83 -13.58 -24.59
CA GLU A 72 -12.32 -14.94 -24.86
C GLU A 72 -11.86 -15.94 -23.80
N ASN A 73 -10.69 -15.70 -23.23
CA ASN A 73 -10.08 -16.56 -22.20
C ASN A 73 -9.62 -15.71 -21.03
N LEU A 74 -9.62 -16.31 -19.87
CA LEU A 74 -8.97 -15.76 -18.69
C LEU A 74 -7.98 -16.76 -18.08
N GLU A 75 -6.91 -16.25 -17.51
CA GLU A 75 -5.89 -17.06 -16.81
C GLU A 75 -5.56 -16.42 -15.47
N ILE A 76 -5.48 -17.27 -14.44
CA ILE A 76 -4.96 -16.94 -13.11
C ILE A 76 -3.81 -17.90 -12.86
N ILE A 77 -2.58 -17.38 -12.69
CA ILE A 77 -1.39 -18.17 -12.43
C ILE A 77 -0.80 -17.73 -11.10
N ILE A 78 -0.61 -18.66 -10.18
CA ILE A 78 0.02 -18.43 -8.88
C ILE A 78 1.31 -19.22 -8.84
N LYS A 79 2.43 -18.53 -8.60
CA LYS A 79 3.74 -19.17 -8.41
C LYS A 79 4.08 -19.19 -6.93
N PHE A 80 4.54 -20.33 -6.47
CA PHE A 80 4.98 -20.56 -5.11
C PHE A 80 6.47 -20.86 -5.08
N PHE A 81 7.09 -20.53 -3.95
CA PHE A 81 8.50 -20.83 -3.69
C PHE A 81 8.71 -21.23 -2.23
N ASP A 82 9.92 -21.74 -1.92
CA ASP A 82 10.36 -22.17 -0.58
C ASP A 82 9.46 -23.26 0.02
N ILE A 83 9.00 -24.21 -0.81
CA ILE A 83 8.15 -25.34 -0.40
C ILE A 83 9.01 -26.38 0.30
N LYS A 84 8.86 -26.52 1.62
CA LYS A 84 9.65 -27.42 2.47
C LYS A 84 8.79 -28.27 3.40
N GLU A 85 7.53 -27.91 3.56
CA GLU A 85 6.57 -28.59 4.44
C GLU A 85 6.25 -29.99 3.90
N GLU A 86 6.40 -31.01 4.75
CA GLU A 86 6.17 -32.40 4.36
C GLU A 86 4.75 -32.65 3.84
N ALA A 87 3.76 -31.98 4.43
CA ALA A 87 2.37 -32.09 3.99
C ALA A 87 2.16 -31.53 2.59
N ALA A 88 2.75 -30.35 2.28
CA ALA A 88 2.69 -29.75 0.95
C ALA A 88 3.43 -30.61 -0.08
N LEU A 89 4.66 -31.06 0.23
CA LEU A 89 5.44 -31.94 -0.63
C LEU A 89 4.74 -33.27 -0.91
N SER A 90 4.07 -33.85 0.09
CA SER A 90 3.35 -35.12 -0.06
C SER A 90 2.15 -35.02 -0.98
N ILE A 91 1.43 -33.88 -0.99
CA ILE A 91 0.23 -33.70 -1.81
C ILE A 91 0.56 -33.21 -3.22
N LEU A 92 1.60 -32.37 -3.37
CA LEU A 92 2.01 -31.82 -4.66
C LEU A 92 2.95 -32.75 -5.44
N LYS A 93 3.70 -33.61 -4.75
CA LYS A 93 4.59 -34.65 -5.35
C LYS A 93 5.48 -34.10 -6.49
N GLU A 94 5.31 -34.65 -7.68
CA GLU A 94 6.06 -34.34 -8.90
C GLU A 94 5.84 -32.92 -9.46
N HIS A 95 4.87 -32.19 -8.93
CA HIS A 95 4.59 -30.81 -9.33
C HIS A 95 5.48 -29.78 -8.61
N VAL A 96 6.37 -30.20 -7.72
CA VAL A 96 7.34 -29.33 -7.05
C VAL A 96 8.72 -29.54 -7.66
N SER A 97 9.40 -28.46 -8.04
CA SER A 97 10.77 -28.51 -8.57
C SER A 97 11.79 -28.81 -7.46
N ASP A 98 13.01 -29.18 -7.84
CA ASP A 98 14.12 -29.41 -6.91
C ASP A 98 14.47 -28.14 -6.10
N ASP A 99 14.18 -26.96 -6.64
CA ASP A 99 14.36 -25.66 -5.97
C ASP A 99 13.20 -25.29 -5.03
N GLY A 100 12.17 -26.15 -4.91
CA GLY A 100 11.01 -25.92 -4.07
C GLY A 100 10.02 -24.92 -4.66
N GLU A 101 9.89 -24.87 -5.99
CA GLU A 101 8.93 -24.05 -6.72
C GLU A 101 7.75 -24.89 -7.23
N CYS A 102 6.57 -24.27 -7.33
CA CYS A 102 5.37 -24.87 -7.90
C CYS A 102 4.50 -23.78 -8.54
N VAL A 103 3.78 -24.15 -9.59
CA VAL A 103 2.87 -23.28 -10.32
C VAL A 103 1.46 -23.85 -10.31
N PHE A 104 0.50 -23.05 -9.87
CA PHE A 104 -0.92 -23.34 -9.97
C PHE A 104 -1.53 -22.44 -11.05
N LYS A 105 -2.31 -23.04 -11.97
CA LYS A 105 -2.98 -22.28 -13.02
C LYS A 105 -4.45 -22.64 -13.09
N TYR A 106 -5.29 -21.61 -13.12
CA TYR A 106 -6.70 -21.66 -13.47
C TYR A 106 -6.86 -21.01 -14.85
N MET A 107 -7.54 -21.67 -15.76
CA MET A 107 -7.84 -21.17 -17.08
C MET A 107 -9.33 -21.40 -17.36
N ALA A 108 -10.01 -20.38 -17.87
CA ALA A 108 -11.42 -20.51 -18.26
C ALA A 108 -11.67 -19.93 -19.65
N SER A 109 -12.66 -20.52 -20.34
CA SER A 109 -13.11 -20.08 -21.65
C SER A 109 -14.50 -19.45 -21.55
N LYS A 110 -14.69 -18.33 -22.25
CA LYS A 110 -15.98 -17.64 -22.32
C LYS A 110 -16.99 -18.41 -23.17
N GLU A 111 -16.55 -19.11 -24.20
CA GLU A 111 -17.44 -19.79 -25.15
C GLU A 111 -18.34 -20.82 -24.46
N ASN A 112 -17.76 -21.62 -23.56
CA ASN A 112 -18.49 -22.70 -22.87
C ASN A 112 -18.75 -22.41 -21.40
N LEU A 113 -18.18 -21.32 -20.85
CA LEU A 113 -18.13 -21.01 -19.42
C LEU A 113 -17.58 -22.18 -18.59
N ASP A 114 -16.58 -22.89 -19.16
CA ASP A 114 -15.87 -23.98 -18.52
C ASP A 114 -14.51 -23.51 -17.98
N TYR A 115 -13.95 -24.30 -17.07
CA TYR A 115 -12.62 -24.03 -16.51
C TYR A 115 -11.78 -25.29 -16.45
N LYS A 116 -10.46 -25.09 -16.39
CA LYS A 116 -9.46 -26.14 -16.17
C LYS A 116 -8.45 -25.67 -15.13
N LEU A 117 -8.00 -26.64 -14.34
CA LEU A 117 -7.00 -26.45 -13.31
C LEU A 117 -5.72 -27.20 -13.70
N TYR A 118 -4.57 -26.57 -13.46
CA TYR A 118 -3.27 -27.16 -13.75
C TYR A 118 -2.31 -26.97 -12.57
N LEU A 119 -1.45 -27.95 -12.37
CA LEU A 119 -0.30 -27.91 -11.47
C LEU A 119 0.97 -28.28 -12.23
N GLY A 120 2.10 -27.71 -11.84
CA GLY A 120 3.39 -28.08 -12.42
C GLY A 120 4.56 -27.40 -11.74
N GLN A 121 5.77 -27.78 -12.12
CA GLN A 121 7.00 -27.20 -11.59
C GLN A 121 7.26 -25.78 -12.12
N ASN A 122 6.79 -25.50 -13.35
CA ASN A 122 6.93 -24.20 -14.01
C ASN A 122 5.78 -23.99 -15.01
N GLU A 123 5.72 -22.82 -15.67
CA GLU A 123 4.64 -22.47 -16.60
C GLU A 123 4.60 -23.34 -17.89
N THR A 124 5.68 -24.02 -18.23
CA THR A 124 5.78 -24.86 -19.44
C THR A 124 5.53 -26.35 -19.18
N ASP A 125 5.62 -26.76 -17.91
CA ASP A 125 5.41 -28.15 -17.48
C ASP A 125 4.21 -28.19 -16.53
N LEU A 126 3.02 -28.13 -17.10
CA LEU A 126 1.74 -28.09 -16.38
C LEU A 126 0.91 -29.34 -16.71
N SER A 127 0.42 -30.01 -15.69
CA SER A 127 -0.49 -31.17 -15.78
C SER A 127 -1.89 -30.76 -15.34
N GLU A 128 -2.92 -31.14 -16.09
CA GLU A 128 -4.32 -30.88 -15.76
C GLU A 128 -4.74 -31.73 -14.56
N ILE A 129 -5.45 -31.10 -13.61
CA ILE A 129 -6.00 -31.75 -12.43
C ILE A 129 -7.52 -31.59 -12.40
N GLN A 130 -8.22 -32.59 -11.86
CA GLN A 130 -9.69 -32.65 -11.87
C GLN A 130 -10.35 -31.91 -10.69
N SER A 131 -9.60 -31.65 -9.64
CA SER A 131 -10.14 -31.00 -8.43
C SER A 131 -9.05 -30.30 -7.64
N ARG A 132 -9.43 -29.42 -6.73
CA ARG A 132 -8.53 -28.71 -5.82
C ARG A 132 -8.15 -29.58 -4.60
N TYR A 133 -7.72 -30.82 -4.83
CA TYR A 133 -7.39 -31.80 -3.78
C TYR A 133 -6.30 -31.29 -2.81
N TYR A 134 -5.42 -30.40 -3.28
CA TYR A 134 -4.36 -29.78 -2.48
C TYR A 134 -4.89 -28.91 -1.35
N LEU A 135 -6.14 -28.44 -1.41
CA LEU A 135 -6.78 -27.65 -0.36
C LEU A 135 -6.85 -28.39 0.98
N LYS A 136 -6.60 -29.70 1.00
CA LYS A 136 -6.49 -30.45 2.23
C LYS A 136 -5.35 -29.94 3.14
N TYR A 137 -4.23 -29.52 2.52
CA TYR A 137 -3.02 -29.09 3.24
C TYR A 137 -2.56 -27.67 2.91
N ILE A 138 -3.08 -27.07 1.82
CA ILE A 138 -2.74 -25.71 1.39
C ILE A 138 -4.03 -24.92 1.36
N ASN A 139 -4.14 -23.91 2.24
CA ASN A 139 -5.38 -23.19 2.43
C ASN A 139 -5.16 -21.68 2.59
N LEU A 140 -6.12 -20.89 2.13
CA LEU A 140 -6.17 -19.45 2.33
C LEU A 140 -7.32 -19.10 3.27
N LYS A 141 -7.00 -18.45 4.37
CA LYS A 141 -8.00 -17.93 5.31
C LYS A 141 -8.27 -16.45 4.98
N TYR A 142 -9.49 -16.17 4.61
CA TYR A 142 -9.92 -14.86 4.16
C TYR A 142 -10.87 -14.18 5.13
N ILE A 143 -10.58 -12.92 5.46
CA ILE A 143 -11.49 -12.02 6.19
C ILE A 143 -11.87 -10.86 5.27
N SER A 144 -13.14 -10.78 4.91
CA SER A 144 -13.68 -9.66 4.12
C SER A 144 -13.89 -8.40 4.97
N SER A 145 -13.96 -7.25 4.32
CA SER A 145 -14.32 -5.96 4.95
C SER A 145 -15.76 -5.96 5.48
N GLN A 146 -16.69 -6.60 4.74
CA GLN A 146 -18.10 -6.80 5.14
C GLN A 146 -18.28 -8.17 5.77
N ARG A 147 -18.12 -8.29 7.08
CA ARG A 147 -18.10 -9.58 7.77
C ARG A 147 -19.04 -9.63 8.97
N ASP A 148 -19.69 -10.77 9.13
CA ASP A 148 -20.25 -11.19 10.40
C ASP A 148 -19.11 -11.77 11.26
N LEU A 149 -18.39 -10.88 11.93
CA LEU A 149 -17.24 -11.23 12.77
C LEU A 149 -17.58 -12.28 13.82
N SER A 150 -18.83 -12.30 14.31
CA SER A 150 -19.27 -13.26 15.33
C SER A 150 -19.26 -14.69 14.78
N LYS A 151 -19.69 -14.89 13.52
CA LYS A 151 -19.61 -16.21 12.87
C LYS A 151 -18.19 -16.66 12.63
N PHE A 152 -17.30 -15.75 12.18
CA PHE A 152 -15.89 -16.07 12.00
C PHE A 152 -15.20 -16.43 13.32
N ILE A 153 -15.40 -15.65 14.37
CA ILE A 153 -14.86 -15.93 15.70
C ILE A 153 -15.35 -17.29 16.20
N ALA A 154 -16.64 -17.62 15.99
CA ALA A 154 -17.18 -18.91 16.39
C ALA A 154 -16.51 -20.07 15.62
N LYS A 155 -16.27 -19.93 14.32
CA LYS A 155 -15.59 -20.93 13.48
C LYS A 155 -14.13 -21.14 13.94
N GLU A 156 -13.36 -20.06 14.08
CA GLU A 156 -11.94 -20.13 14.48
C GLU A 156 -11.79 -20.65 15.92
N LYS A 157 -12.69 -20.26 16.84
CA LYS A 157 -12.78 -20.81 18.19
C LYS A 157 -12.97 -22.34 18.17
N LYS A 158 -13.89 -22.83 17.33
CA LYS A 158 -14.15 -24.28 17.21
C LYS A 158 -12.89 -25.02 16.74
N GLN A 159 -12.17 -24.46 15.78
CA GLN A 159 -10.91 -25.04 15.30
C GLN A 159 -9.83 -25.05 16.40
N LEU A 160 -9.68 -23.92 17.11
CA LEU A 160 -8.72 -23.81 18.22
C LEU A 160 -9.01 -24.86 19.31
N LEU A 161 -10.27 -25.00 19.73
CA LEU A 161 -10.66 -26.01 20.74
C LEU A 161 -10.36 -27.42 20.25
N ARG A 162 -10.62 -27.73 18.96
CA ARG A 162 -10.31 -29.05 18.39
C ARG A 162 -8.81 -29.37 18.46
N ILE A 163 -7.97 -28.41 18.04
CA ILE A 163 -6.51 -28.60 18.07
C ILE A 163 -6.01 -28.68 19.52
N SER A 164 -6.50 -27.81 20.40
CA SER A 164 -6.12 -27.86 21.81
C SER A 164 -6.44 -29.21 22.47
N LYS A 165 -7.57 -29.84 22.08
CA LYS A 165 -7.97 -31.17 22.56
C LYS A 165 -6.97 -32.29 22.16
N THR A 166 -6.25 -32.13 21.04
CA THR A 166 -5.23 -33.12 20.61
C THR A 166 -3.87 -32.92 21.29
N LYS A 167 -3.65 -31.79 21.98
CA LYS A 167 -2.36 -31.45 22.62
C LYS A 167 -2.35 -31.62 24.14
N ILE A 168 -3.49 -32.03 24.75
CA ILE A 168 -3.56 -32.29 26.20
C ILE A 168 -2.81 -33.55 26.59
N THR A 169 -2.25 -33.56 27.79
CA THR A 169 -1.58 -34.74 28.37
C THR A 169 -2.59 -35.79 28.81
N GLU A 170 -2.14 -37.05 28.98
CA GLU A 170 -3.01 -38.15 29.45
C GLU A 170 -3.63 -37.86 30.84
N GLU A 171 -2.92 -37.13 31.71
CA GLU A 171 -3.44 -36.73 33.03
C GLU A 171 -4.55 -35.68 32.90
N GLN A 172 -4.36 -34.70 32.01
CA GLN A 172 -5.37 -33.69 31.71
C GLN A 172 -6.59 -34.31 31.03
N GLU A 173 -6.39 -35.27 30.14
CA GLU A 173 -7.49 -35.99 29.47
C GLU A 173 -8.37 -36.78 30.46
N LYS A 174 -7.76 -37.40 31.49
CA LYS A 174 -8.53 -38.09 32.56
C LYS A 174 -9.39 -37.12 33.36
N LEU A 175 -8.83 -35.96 33.71
CA LEU A 175 -9.56 -34.92 34.43
C LEU A 175 -10.70 -34.35 33.59
N ASP A 176 -10.46 -34.11 32.31
CA ASP A 176 -11.47 -33.62 31.38
C ASP A 176 -12.59 -34.65 31.20
N ARG A 177 -12.31 -35.94 31.13
CA ARG A 177 -13.34 -36.99 31.07
C ARG A 177 -14.26 -36.98 32.29
N GLU A 178 -13.72 -36.78 33.51
CA GLU A 178 -14.53 -36.63 34.72
C GLU A 178 -15.43 -35.40 34.65
N ASN A 179 -14.88 -34.25 34.24
CA ASN A 179 -15.63 -33.00 34.05
C ASN A 179 -16.72 -33.14 32.98
N VAL A 180 -16.43 -33.82 31.86
CA VAL A 180 -17.39 -34.06 30.77
C VAL A 180 -18.56 -34.92 31.27
N LEU A 181 -18.30 -35.94 32.09
CA LEU A 181 -19.35 -36.75 32.70
C LEU A 181 -20.23 -35.94 33.67
N GLU A 182 -19.65 -35.03 34.43
CA GLU A 182 -20.40 -34.15 35.31
C GLU A 182 -21.27 -33.14 34.51
N ILE A 183 -20.69 -32.50 33.47
CA ILE A 183 -21.45 -31.61 32.56
C ILE A 183 -22.60 -32.38 31.91
N SER A 184 -22.36 -33.61 31.44
CA SER A 184 -23.43 -34.44 30.83
C SER A 184 -24.59 -34.69 31.79
N LYS A 185 -24.32 -34.99 33.08
CA LYS A 185 -25.38 -35.13 34.08
C LYS A 185 -26.16 -33.83 34.30
N GLN A 186 -25.46 -32.70 34.36
CA GLN A 186 -26.10 -31.39 34.53
C GLN A 186 -26.98 -31.02 33.30
N LEU A 187 -26.56 -31.41 32.09
CA LEU A 187 -27.38 -31.21 30.87
C LEU A 187 -28.67 -32.05 30.92
N VAL A 188 -28.65 -33.29 31.44
CA VAL A 188 -29.85 -34.11 31.62
C VAL A 188 -30.78 -33.49 32.66
N ASP A 189 -30.24 -32.99 33.80
CA ASP A 189 -31.04 -32.29 34.82
C ASP A 189 -31.68 -31.00 34.24
N LEU A 190 -31.00 -30.32 33.31
CA LEU A 190 -31.53 -29.15 32.64
C LEU A 190 -32.69 -29.52 31.71
N ASP A 191 -32.62 -30.65 31.01
CA ASP A 191 -33.70 -31.19 30.18
C ASP A 191 -35.00 -31.33 30.93
N ASP A 192 -34.94 -31.96 32.10
CA ASP A 192 -36.10 -32.17 32.95
C ASP A 192 -36.73 -30.83 33.38
N LYS A 193 -35.92 -29.83 33.65
CA LYS A 193 -36.40 -28.49 34.00
C LYS A 193 -37.01 -27.76 32.80
N VAL A 194 -36.42 -27.87 31.62
CA VAL A 194 -36.93 -27.27 30.37
C VAL A 194 -38.25 -27.92 30.00
N ALA A 195 -38.37 -29.24 30.09
CA ALA A 195 -39.61 -29.98 29.85
C ALA A 195 -40.73 -29.60 30.82
N GLN A 196 -40.41 -29.08 32.01
CA GLN A 196 -41.39 -28.62 33.01
C GLN A 196 -41.92 -27.22 32.77
N LEU A 197 -41.33 -26.43 31.85
CA LEU A 197 -41.85 -25.11 31.54
C LEU A 197 -43.24 -25.18 30.88
N GLU A 198 -44.22 -24.43 31.40
CA GLU A 198 -45.63 -24.51 30.96
C GLU A 198 -45.81 -24.28 29.46
N TYR A 199 -45.09 -23.31 28.87
CA TYR A 199 -45.20 -23.07 27.42
C TYR A 199 -44.62 -24.22 26.57
N VAL A 200 -43.58 -24.94 27.11
CA VAL A 200 -42.97 -26.10 26.44
C VAL A 200 -43.95 -27.28 26.52
N LYS A 201 -44.56 -27.52 27.68
CA LYS A 201 -45.59 -28.54 27.84
C LYS A 201 -46.78 -28.29 26.91
N THR A 202 -47.30 -27.07 26.88
CA THR A 202 -48.42 -26.70 26.02
C THR A 202 -48.10 -26.94 24.55
N ALA A 203 -46.93 -26.48 24.08
CA ALA A 203 -46.51 -26.68 22.70
C ALA A 203 -46.35 -28.16 22.34
N THR A 204 -45.73 -28.97 23.19
CA THR A 204 -45.54 -30.42 22.95
C THR A 204 -46.85 -31.19 23.04
N GLN A 205 -47.76 -30.80 23.93
CA GLN A 205 -49.10 -31.39 24.02
C GLN A 205 -49.91 -31.14 22.73
N GLU A 206 -49.91 -29.95 22.19
CA GLU A 206 -50.59 -29.65 20.91
C GLU A 206 -50.02 -30.49 19.77
N VAL A 207 -48.69 -30.60 19.65
CA VAL A 207 -48.05 -31.44 18.62
C VAL A 207 -48.43 -32.91 18.81
N ASN A 208 -48.44 -33.42 20.03
CA ASN A 208 -48.82 -34.80 20.34
C ASN A 208 -50.30 -35.08 20.04
N LEU A 209 -51.18 -34.12 20.29
CA LEU A 209 -52.60 -34.22 19.91
C LEU A 209 -52.78 -34.29 18.39
N GLU A 210 -52.06 -33.52 17.63
CA GLU A 210 -52.13 -33.56 16.17
C GLU A 210 -51.50 -34.84 15.59
N LEU A 211 -50.37 -35.32 16.16
CA LEU A 211 -49.74 -36.59 15.77
C LEU A 211 -50.66 -37.78 15.91
N LYS A 212 -51.44 -37.86 16.99
CA LYS A 212 -52.43 -38.93 17.25
C LYS A 212 -53.56 -38.91 16.22
N LYS A 213 -53.86 -37.79 15.63
CA LYS A 213 -54.86 -37.68 14.56
C LYS A 213 -54.35 -38.13 13.20
N LEU A 214 -53.01 -38.15 12.98
CA LEU A 214 -52.41 -38.46 11.69
C LEU A 214 -52.33 -39.96 11.40
N ALA A 215 -52.08 -40.81 12.40
CA ALA A 215 -52.03 -42.26 12.22
C ALA A 215 -52.26 -43.02 13.52
N TYR A 216 -53.02 -44.13 13.50
CA TYR A 216 -53.28 -45.03 14.61
C TYR A 216 -51.99 -45.61 15.22
N ALA A 217 -50.96 -45.80 14.42
CA ALA A 217 -49.64 -46.31 14.87
C ALA A 217 -48.85 -45.30 15.72
N HIS A 218 -49.36 -44.08 15.92
CA HIS A 218 -48.70 -43.04 16.70
C HIS A 218 -49.32 -42.84 18.11
N ASP A 219 -50.20 -43.70 18.54
CA ASP A 219 -50.83 -43.60 19.90
C ASP A 219 -49.80 -43.72 21.03
N ASP A 220 -48.71 -44.43 20.81
CA ASP A 220 -47.60 -44.63 21.76
C ASP A 220 -46.42 -43.63 21.57
N TYR A 221 -46.58 -42.73 20.62
CA TYR A 221 -45.55 -41.73 20.34
C TYR A 221 -45.77 -40.45 21.13
N ASP A 222 -44.77 -40.08 21.96
CA ASP A 222 -44.79 -38.85 22.72
C ASP A 222 -43.62 -37.96 22.28
N VAL A 223 -43.89 -36.85 21.58
CA VAL A 223 -42.90 -35.86 21.20
C VAL A 223 -42.55 -35.01 22.42
N LYS A 224 -41.29 -34.96 22.77
CA LYS A 224 -40.74 -34.13 23.85
C LYS A 224 -39.63 -33.28 23.27
N LEU A 225 -39.47 -32.05 23.76
CA LEU A 225 -38.26 -31.31 23.56
C LEU A 225 -37.19 -31.89 24.48
N ASN A 226 -36.11 -32.39 23.90
CA ASN A 226 -35.08 -33.09 24.63
C ASN A 226 -33.72 -32.48 24.28
N ALA A 227 -32.98 -31.93 25.26
CA ALA A 227 -31.61 -31.46 25.07
C ALA A 227 -30.60 -32.61 25.28
N SER A 228 -31.04 -33.81 25.72
CA SER A 228 -30.16 -34.98 25.88
C SER A 228 -29.51 -35.47 24.60
N GLY A 229 -29.93 -34.96 23.45
CA GLY A 229 -29.26 -35.12 22.13
C GLY A 229 -28.12 -34.13 21.90
N ILE A 230 -27.87 -33.20 22.81
CA ILE A 230 -26.75 -32.24 22.69
C ILE A 230 -25.52 -32.90 23.33
N GLU A 231 -24.60 -33.36 22.50
CA GLU A 231 -23.30 -33.80 23.01
C GLU A 231 -22.60 -32.64 23.71
N VAL A 232 -21.82 -32.96 24.78
CA VAL A 232 -21.07 -31.95 25.56
C VAL A 232 -20.16 -31.12 24.64
N ASP A 233 -19.56 -31.75 23.63
CA ASP A 233 -18.75 -31.07 22.62
C ASP A 233 -19.57 -30.04 21.78
N ASP A 234 -20.82 -30.35 21.45
CA ASP A 234 -21.74 -29.43 20.77
C ASP A 234 -22.14 -28.25 21.65
N PHE A 235 -22.38 -28.53 22.95
CA PHE A 235 -22.63 -27.48 23.93
C PHE A 235 -21.45 -26.52 24.05
N ILE A 236 -20.22 -27.04 24.22
CA ILE A 236 -18.98 -26.24 24.28
C ILE A 236 -18.78 -25.42 23.00
N ASN A 237 -19.07 -26.02 21.84
CA ASN A 237 -18.97 -25.34 20.54
C ASN A 237 -19.98 -24.19 20.41
N LYS A 238 -21.16 -24.27 21.03
CA LYS A 238 -22.20 -23.22 21.05
C LYS A 238 -21.92 -22.09 22.04
N LEU A 239 -21.07 -22.31 23.07
CA LEU A 239 -20.67 -21.26 24.00
C LEU A 239 -20.02 -20.11 23.23
N GLN A 240 -20.39 -18.88 23.53
CA GLN A 240 -19.79 -17.68 22.93
C GLN A 240 -18.54 -17.26 23.71
N LEU A 241 -17.56 -16.73 23.00
CA LEU A 241 -16.44 -16.05 23.65
C LEU A 241 -16.97 -14.78 24.30
N GLY A 242 -16.91 -14.70 25.61
CA GLY A 242 -17.27 -13.52 26.40
C GLY A 242 -16.01 -12.81 26.89
N ALA A 243 -16.06 -11.50 27.05
CA ALA A 243 -15.03 -10.73 27.73
C ALA A 243 -15.53 -10.34 29.14
N MET A 244 -14.71 -10.53 30.17
CA MET A 244 -14.98 -9.97 31.48
C MET A 244 -14.34 -8.58 31.58
N SER A 245 -15.13 -7.58 31.90
CA SER A 245 -14.65 -6.23 32.18
C SER A 245 -15.34 -5.69 33.42
N GLY A 246 -14.55 -5.28 34.43
CA GLY A 246 -15.08 -4.74 35.67
C GLY A 246 -15.95 -5.70 36.47
N GLY A 247 -15.72 -7.03 36.38
CA GLY A 247 -16.50 -8.05 37.09
C GLY A 247 -17.83 -8.43 36.45
N SER A 248 -18.17 -7.84 35.29
CA SER A 248 -19.38 -8.18 34.55
C SER A 248 -19.03 -8.89 33.24
N ASN A 249 -19.81 -9.91 32.89
CA ASN A 249 -19.74 -10.54 31.55
C ASN A 249 -20.23 -9.51 30.50
N VAL A 250 -19.32 -9.04 29.68
CA VAL A 250 -19.65 -8.21 28.53
C VAL A 250 -19.69 -9.12 27.31
N MET A 251 -20.83 -9.20 26.64
CA MET A 251 -20.90 -9.86 25.33
C MET A 251 -19.87 -9.20 24.39
N LEU A 252 -19.31 -9.96 23.46
CA LEU A 252 -18.35 -9.46 22.49
C LEU A 252 -18.77 -8.07 22.00
N GLY A 253 -17.88 -7.08 22.22
CA GLY A 253 -18.17 -5.67 21.98
C GLY A 253 -18.23 -5.31 20.50
N GLY A 254 -18.22 -4.00 20.19
CA GLY A 254 -18.27 -3.52 18.81
C GLY A 254 -17.16 -4.10 17.90
N ASP A 255 -17.34 -3.93 16.61
CA ASP A 255 -16.56 -4.56 15.53
C ASP A 255 -15.03 -4.43 15.66
N GLY A 256 -14.54 -3.29 16.18
CA GLY A 256 -13.12 -3.10 16.43
C GLY A 256 -12.52 -4.10 17.43
N ARG A 257 -13.24 -4.44 18.51
CA ARG A 257 -12.79 -5.44 19.48
C ARG A 257 -12.88 -6.85 18.89
N ASN A 258 -13.92 -7.13 18.15
CA ASN A 258 -14.10 -8.41 17.46
C ASN A 258 -12.99 -8.68 16.44
N ASN A 259 -12.51 -7.64 15.73
CA ASN A 259 -11.34 -7.73 14.87
C ASN A 259 -10.07 -8.13 15.64
N GLN A 260 -9.83 -7.51 16.78
CA GLN A 260 -8.66 -7.86 17.61
C GLN A 260 -8.72 -9.29 18.13
N ILE A 261 -9.91 -9.74 18.57
CA ILE A 261 -10.13 -11.12 19.05
C ILE A 261 -9.88 -12.13 17.91
N LEU A 262 -10.39 -11.86 16.71
CA LEU A 262 -10.21 -12.74 15.56
C LEU A 262 -8.73 -12.88 15.17
N ILE A 263 -7.99 -11.79 15.15
CA ILE A 263 -6.56 -11.80 14.84
C ILE A 263 -5.76 -12.52 15.95
N ALA A 264 -6.13 -12.33 17.22
CA ALA A 264 -5.53 -13.07 18.32
C ALA A 264 -5.81 -14.59 18.23
N LEU A 265 -7.02 -14.98 17.83
CA LEU A 265 -7.36 -16.37 17.54
C LEU A 265 -6.52 -16.94 16.40
N TRP A 266 -6.30 -16.17 15.33
CA TRP A 266 -5.47 -16.62 14.22
C TRP A 266 -4.00 -16.80 14.62
N LYS A 267 -3.47 -15.90 15.42
CA LYS A 267 -2.12 -16.09 15.96
C LYS A 267 -2.03 -17.39 16.76
N ALA A 268 -2.94 -17.59 17.69
CA ALA A 268 -2.95 -18.81 18.49
C ALA A 268 -3.07 -20.07 17.63
N LEU A 269 -3.92 -20.03 16.59
CA LEU A 269 -4.03 -21.12 15.62
C LEU A 269 -2.75 -21.33 14.81
N SER A 270 -2.13 -20.25 14.32
CA SER A 270 -0.91 -20.34 13.51
C SER A 270 0.27 -20.91 14.32
N GLU A 271 0.38 -20.60 15.61
CA GLU A 271 1.37 -21.21 16.51
C GLU A 271 1.14 -22.71 16.67
N PHE A 272 -0.12 -23.14 16.82
CA PHE A 272 -0.46 -24.56 16.91
C PHE A 272 -0.27 -25.32 15.59
N GLU A 273 -0.58 -24.69 14.45
CA GLU A 273 -0.45 -25.29 13.12
C GLU A 273 1.02 -25.39 12.69
N HIS A 274 1.86 -24.42 13.05
CA HIS A 274 3.29 -24.44 12.75
C HIS A 274 4.05 -25.57 13.44
N ASP A 275 3.66 -25.88 14.67
CA ASP A 275 4.27 -27.00 15.42
C ASP A 275 3.97 -28.38 14.80
N SER A 276 2.90 -28.50 13.99
CA SER A 276 2.45 -29.77 13.42
C SER A 276 2.96 -30.06 12.01
N ASN A 277 3.48 -29.04 11.26
CA ASN A 277 3.83 -29.14 9.83
C ASN A 277 2.71 -29.71 8.93
N ASP A 278 1.47 -29.70 9.41
CA ASP A 278 0.36 -30.42 8.79
C ASP A 278 -0.41 -29.60 7.76
N GLU A 279 -0.31 -28.27 7.78
CA GLU A 279 -1.05 -27.39 6.88
C GLU A 279 -0.27 -26.10 6.56
N VAL A 280 -0.28 -25.67 5.29
CA VAL A 280 0.22 -24.37 4.85
C VAL A 280 -0.96 -23.41 4.79
N VAL A 281 -0.93 -22.33 5.57
CA VAL A 281 -2.02 -21.36 5.65
C VAL A 281 -1.54 -19.98 5.20
N PHE A 282 -2.23 -19.40 4.23
CA PHE A 282 -2.09 -18.01 3.83
C PHE A 282 -3.20 -17.19 4.46
N TYR A 283 -2.88 -16.00 4.97
CA TYR A 283 -3.87 -15.09 5.55
C TYR A 283 -4.13 -13.92 4.63
N VAL A 284 -5.39 -13.60 4.40
CA VAL A 284 -5.83 -12.43 3.64
C VAL A 284 -6.83 -11.64 4.47
N VAL A 285 -6.50 -10.38 4.74
CA VAL A 285 -7.33 -9.49 5.58
C VAL A 285 -7.68 -8.25 4.78
N GLU A 286 -8.97 -8.04 4.51
CA GLU A 286 -9.44 -6.80 3.90
C GLU A 286 -9.81 -5.78 4.97
N GLU A 287 -9.23 -4.58 4.82
CA GLU A 287 -9.54 -3.39 5.62
C GLU A 287 -9.62 -3.66 7.14
N PRO A 288 -8.53 -4.18 7.74
CA PRO A 288 -8.54 -4.52 9.16
C PRO A 288 -8.73 -3.32 10.09
N GLU A 289 -8.56 -2.11 9.55
CA GLU A 289 -8.76 -0.84 10.25
C GLU A 289 -10.21 -0.48 10.56
N ALA A 290 -11.17 -1.13 9.94
CA ALA A 290 -12.59 -0.82 10.11
C ALA A 290 -12.96 -0.74 11.60
N HIS A 291 -13.56 0.39 12.00
CA HIS A 291 -13.99 0.68 13.38
C HIS A 291 -12.88 0.76 14.43
N LEU A 292 -11.59 0.89 14.04
CA LEU A 292 -10.46 1.05 14.96
C LEU A 292 -10.00 2.52 15.04
N HIS A 293 -9.66 2.96 16.25
CA HIS A 293 -8.97 4.24 16.43
C HIS A 293 -7.52 4.19 15.88
N PRO A 294 -6.93 5.31 15.42
CA PRO A 294 -5.61 5.35 14.79
C PRO A 294 -4.50 4.64 15.60
N HIS A 295 -4.50 4.75 16.93
CA HIS A 295 -3.54 4.03 17.78
C HIS A 295 -3.69 2.51 17.72
N GLN A 296 -4.95 2.04 17.67
CA GLN A 296 -5.25 0.62 17.54
C GLN A 296 -4.87 0.09 16.17
N GLN A 297 -5.09 0.91 15.11
CA GLN A 297 -4.67 0.57 13.74
C GLN A 297 -3.15 0.34 13.66
N ARG A 298 -2.34 1.25 14.24
CA ARG A 298 -0.88 1.07 14.27
C ARG A 298 -0.46 -0.17 15.07
N LYS A 299 -1.09 -0.42 16.23
CA LYS A 299 -0.80 -1.62 17.01
C LYS A 299 -1.15 -2.89 16.25
N LEU A 300 -2.28 -2.90 15.58
CA LEU A 300 -2.72 -3.99 14.72
C LEU A 300 -1.76 -4.23 13.55
N ALA A 301 -1.36 -3.16 12.86
CA ALA A 301 -0.41 -3.24 11.74
C ALA A 301 0.93 -3.82 12.17
N SER A 302 1.49 -3.34 13.30
CA SER A 302 2.71 -3.91 13.88
C SER A 302 2.55 -5.40 14.19
N TYR A 303 1.40 -5.79 14.72
CA TYR A 303 1.11 -7.19 15.03
C TYR A 303 1.03 -8.07 13.78
N LEU A 304 0.30 -7.62 12.74
CA LEU A 304 0.16 -8.35 11.48
C LEU A 304 1.48 -8.43 10.70
N SER A 305 2.35 -7.42 10.83
CA SER A 305 3.64 -7.38 10.11
C SER A 305 4.75 -8.21 10.77
N SER A 306 4.71 -8.44 12.10
CA SER A 306 5.82 -9.03 12.84
C SER A 306 5.51 -10.32 13.57
N GLU A 307 4.25 -10.59 13.90
CA GLU A 307 3.89 -11.69 14.80
C GLU A 307 3.30 -12.91 14.08
N LEU A 308 2.78 -12.73 12.86
CA LEU A 308 2.30 -13.86 12.06
C LEU A 308 3.49 -14.56 11.38
N GLN A 309 3.61 -15.86 11.60
CA GLN A 309 4.67 -16.67 10.96
C GLN A 309 4.34 -17.01 9.51
N SER A 310 3.07 -17.11 9.17
CA SER A 310 2.56 -17.38 7.84
C SER A 310 2.49 -16.11 7.00
N GLN A 311 2.55 -16.23 5.67
CA GLN A 311 2.41 -15.12 4.75
C GLN A 311 1.04 -14.45 4.92
N CYS A 312 1.05 -13.12 5.06
CA CYS A 312 -0.14 -12.30 5.26
C CYS A 312 -0.27 -11.22 4.18
N LEU A 313 -1.43 -11.17 3.54
CA LEU A 313 -1.81 -10.17 2.54
C LEU A 313 -2.89 -9.28 3.14
N ILE A 314 -2.67 -7.97 3.12
CA ILE A 314 -3.57 -7.00 3.77
C ILE A 314 -3.97 -5.94 2.75
N THR A 315 -5.27 -5.70 2.58
CA THR A 315 -5.72 -4.48 1.89
C THR A 315 -6.03 -3.40 2.91
N THR A 316 -5.71 -2.17 2.60
CA THR A 316 -6.00 -1.05 3.50
C THR A 316 -6.20 0.27 2.76
N HIS A 317 -6.98 1.15 3.37
CA HIS A 317 -7.08 2.57 3.05
C HIS A 317 -6.48 3.46 4.17
N SER A 318 -5.89 2.85 5.21
CA SER A 318 -5.35 3.58 6.37
C SER A 318 -3.88 3.93 6.22
N PRO A 319 -3.52 5.24 6.20
CA PRO A 319 -2.13 5.67 6.31
C PRO A 319 -1.44 5.18 7.59
N GLN A 320 -2.19 4.98 8.69
CA GLN A 320 -1.67 4.47 9.95
C GLN A 320 -1.19 3.01 9.83
N ILE A 321 -1.92 2.19 9.07
CA ILE A 321 -1.47 0.82 8.77
C ILE A 321 -0.27 0.87 7.84
N ALA A 322 -0.35 1.63 6.75
CA ALA A 322 0.72 1.72 5.77
C ALA A 322 2.05 2.21 6.37
N SER A 323 2.01 3.10 7.38
CA SER A 323 3.21 3.60 8.06
C SER A 323 4.01 2.52 8.82
N SER A 324 3.42 1.36 9.07
CA SER A 324 4.06 0.24 9.78
C SER A 324 4.70 -0.78 8.83
N PHE A 325 4.52 -0.63 7.51
CA PHE A 325 5.07 -1.52 6.50
C PHE A 325 6.25 -0.89 5.78
N SER A 326 7.22 -1.72 5.40
CA SER A 326 8.27 -1.30 4.48
C SER A 326 7.67 -0.97 3.11
N PRO A 327 8.10 0.08 2.41
CA PRO A 327 7.70 0.33 1.04
C PRO A 327 7.95 -0.85 0.08
N SER A 328 8.97 -1.68 0.35
CA SER A 328 9.24 -2.91 -0.41
C SER A 328 8.16 -3.99 -0.26
N SER A 329 7.31 -3.87 0.75
CA SER A 329 6.18 -4.77 1.01
C SER A 329 4.85 -4.18 0.54
N ILE A 330 4.86 -3.02 -0.14
CA ILE A 330 3.65 -2.34 -0.60
C ILE A 330 3.44 -2.62 -2.08
N ILE A 331 2.27 -3.14 -2.42
CA ILE A 331 1.75 -3.25 -3.77
C ILE A 331 0.74 -2.12 -3.98
N ARG A 332 1.05 -1.18 -4.86
CA ARG A 332 0.08 -0.18 -5.29
C ARG A 332 -0.58 -0.61 -6.59
N LEU A 333 -1.89 -0.81 -6.53
CA LEU A 333 -2.71 -1.05 -7.71
C LEU A 333 -3.26 0.27 -8.23
N PHE A 334 -3.25 0.45 -9.56
CA PHE A 334 -3.82 1.63 -10.21
C PHE A 334 -4.32 1.29 -11.63
N LYS A 335 -5.18 2.13 -12.18
CA LYS A 335 -5.72 1.96 -13.53
C LYS A 335 -4.78 2.60 -14.56
N LYS A 336 -4.47 1.85 -15.62
CA LYS A 336 -3.76 2.34 -16.81
C LYS A 336 -4.41 1.73 -18.05
N ASP A 337 -4.74 2.57 -19.02
CA ASP A 337 -5.36 2.14 -20.28
C ASP A 337 -6.59 1.22 -20.06
N PHE A 338 -7.46 1.60 -19.11
CA PHE A 338 -8.67 0.87 -18.70
C PHE A 338 -8.44 -0.51 -18.06
N SER A 339 -7.21 -0.84 -17.73
CA SER A 339 -6.86 -2.06 -17.02
C SER A 339 -6.17 -1.76 -15.69
N THR A 340 -6.28 -2.67 -14.75
CA THR A 340 -5.54 -2.59 -13.49
C THR A 340 -4.16 -3.21 -13.65
N ILE A 341 -3.16 -2.51 -13.15
CA ILE A 341 -1.80 -3.00 -13.05
C ILE A 341 -1.24 -2.71 -11.65
N ALA A 342 -0.17 -3.42 -11.30
CA ALA A 342 0.61 -3.14 -10.09
C ALA A 342 1.82 -2.27 -10.44
N ALA A 343 2.06 -1.22 -9.65
CA ALA A 343 3.23 -0.38 -9.78
C ALA A 343 4.51 -1.24 -9.69
N SER A 344 5.41 -1.08 -10.63
CA SER A 344 6.67 -1.85 -10.74
C SER A 344 6.48 -3.37 -10.64
N ASN A 345 5.33 -3.87 -11.06
CA ASN A 345 4.91 -5.27 -10.90
C ASN A 345 4.86 -5.75 -9.42
N GLY A 346 4.55 -4.86 -8.48
CA GLY A 346 4.37 -5.21 -7.06
C GLY A 346 5.63 -5.02 -6.22
N CYS A 347 5.89 -5.94 -5.29
CA CYS A 347 7.04 -5.86 -4.39
C CYS A 347 8.36 -6.00 -5.15
N THR A 348 9.31 -5.06 -4.97
CA THR A 348 10.58 -5.04 -5.71
C THR A 348 11.79 -4.96 -4.79
N LYS A 349 12.90 -5.63 -5.20
CA LYS A 349 14.20 -5.54 -4.50
C LYS A 349 14.84 -4.15 -4.61
N GLU A 350 14.47 -3.35 -5.59
CA GLU A 350 14.96 -1.97 -5.74
C GLU A 350 14.46 -1.07 -4.60
N LEU A 351 13.19 -1.22 -4.22
CA LEU A 351 12.63 -0.56 -3.05
C LEU A 351 13.25 -1.04 -1.74
N GLU A 352 13.58 -2.32 -1.64
CA GLU A 352 14.25 -2.89 -0.47
C GLU A 352 15.63 -2.27 -0.26
N LYS A 353 16.46 -2.18 -1.30
CA LYS A 353 17.76 -1.52 -1.24
C LYS A 353 17.65 -0.04 -0.89
N ALA A 354 16.71 0.68 -1.49
CA ALA A 354 16.46 2.07 -1.17
C ALA A 354 16.04 2.24 0.31
N TRP A 355 15.27 1.30 0.84
CA TRP A 355 14.87 1.26 2.25
C TRP A 355 16.06 1.01 3.19
N GLU A 356 16.91 0.03 2.89
CA GLU A 356 18.09 -0.31 3.69
C GLU A 356 19.11 0.85 3.77
N GLU A 357 19.36 1.52 2.64
CA GLU A 357 20.27 2.68 2.58
C GLU A 357 19.75 3.88 3.40
N LEU A 358 18.47 3.97 3.63
CA LEU A 358 17.79 5.14 4.17
C LEU A 358 17.08 4.90 5.50
N GLY A 359 16.89 3.65 5.88
CA GLY A 359 16.43 3.16 7.18
C GLY A 359 15.43 4.07 7.90
N TYR A 360 15.89 4.72 8.98
CA TYR A 360 15.06 5.57 9.82
C TYR A 360 14.49 6.83 9.14
N ARG A 361 15.07 7.26 8.01
CA ARG A 361 14.64 8.48 7.30
C ARG A 361 13.34 8.30 6.54
N MET A 362 13.02 7.08 6.17
CA MET A 362 11.78 6.76 5.45
C MET A 362 10.54 6.74 6.37
N SER A 363 10.72 6.58 7.68
CA SER A 363 9.62 6.69 8.65
C SER A 363 9.00 8.09 8.70
N ILE A 364 9.65 9.08 8.07
CA ILE A 364 9.21 10.48 8.01
C ILE A 364 8.25 10.73 6.83
N ILE A 365 8.20 9.84 5.82
CA ILE A 365 7.21 10.00 4.74
C ILE A 365 5.83 9.85 5.36
N PRO A 366 4.96 10.86 5.27
CA PRO A 366 3.57 10.67 5.60
C PRO A 366 3.04 9.53 4.74
N ALA A 367 2.60 8.45 5.36
CA ALA A 367 2.08 7.28 4.63
C ALA A 367 0.87 7.64 3.75
N GLU A 368 0.27 8.78 3.97
CA GLU A 368 -0.74 9.43 3.13
C GLU A 368 -0.26 9.62 1.69
N ALA A 369 1.04 9.87 1.47
CA ALA A 369 1.60 10.01 0.12
C ALA A 369 1.40 8.77 -0.76
N PHE A 370 1.32 7.58 -0.16
CA PHE A 370 1.10 6.33 -0.89
C PHE A 370 -0.30 6.22 -1.49
N PHE A 371 -1.26 6.95 -0.92
CA PHE A 371 -2.65 6.97 -1.36
C PHE A 371 -2.95 8.14 -2.31
N SER A 372 -2.00 9.06 -2.48
CA SER A 372 -2.19 10.23 -3.34
C SER A 372 -2.10 9.87 -4.82
N SER A 373 -2.88 10.58 -5.64
CA SER A 373 -2.80 10.50 -7.11
C SER A 373 -1.60 11.26 -7.66
N GLY A 374 -1.08 12.25 -6.90
CA GLY A 374 0.15 12.98 -7.17
C GLY A 374 0.69 13.65 -5.93
N VAL A 375 2.01 13.83 -5.86
CA VAL A 375 2.70 14.40 -4.69
C VAL A 375 3.58 15.57 -5.10
N PHE A 376 3.41 16.68 -4.41
CA PHE A 376 4.30 17.83 -4.50
C PHE A 376 5.22 17.89 -3.28
N LEU A 377 6.52 17.74 -3.51
CA LEU A 377 7.55 17.79 -2.48
C LEU A 377 8.17 19.17 -2.39
N VAL A 378 8.25 19.71 -1.19
CA VAL A 378 8.85 21.00 -0.88
C VAL A 378 9.96 20.84 0.14
N GLU A 379 10.85 21.85 0.26
CA GLU A 379 12.04 21.76 1.08
C GLU A 379 11.73 21.79 2.58
N GLY A 380 10.80 22.65 2.99
CA GLY A 380 10.52 22.87 4.39
C GLY A 380 9.08 23.29 4.72
N PRO A 381 8.77 23.40 6.04
CA PRO A 381 7.42 23.76 6.51
C PRO A 381 6.92 25.13 6.01
N SER A 382 7.81 26.08 5.75
CA SER A 382 7.44 27.41 5.24
C SER A 382 6.80 27.32 3.86
N GLU A 383 7.36 26.48 3.00
CA GLU A 383 6.84 26.22 1.66
C GLU A 383 5.52 25.45 1.73
N GLU A 384 5.43 24.45 2.60
CA GLU A 384 4.21 23.68 2.79
C GLU A 384 3.04 24.58 3.22
N ILE A 385 3.27 25.48 4.18
CA ILE A 385 2.28 26.48 4.63
C ILE A 385 1.87 27.37 3.46
N LEU A 386 2.85 27.92 2.73
CA LEU A 386 2.60 28.80 1.60
C LEU A 386 1.76 28.12 0.53
N TYR A 387 2.15 26.91 0.11
CA TYR A 387 1.49 26.22 -1.01
C TYR A 387 0.09 25.76 -0.68
N LYS A 388 -0.16 25.29 0.54
CA LYS A 388 -1.52 24.91 0.96
C LYS A 388 -2.48 26.11 0.88
N GLU A 389 -2.05 27.26 1.38
CA GLU A 389 -2.88 28.47 1.31
C GLU A 389 -2.97 29.06 -0.11
N LEU A 390 -1.85 29.03 -0.86
CA LEU A 390 -1.80 29.48 -2.26
C LEU A 390 -2.82 28.73 -3.13
N LEU A 391 -2.92 27.43 -2.96
CA LEU A 391 -3.84 26.58 -3.71
C LEU A 391 -5.29 26.83 -3.30
N LEU A 392 -5.54 26.91 -2.01
CA LEU A 392 -6.87 27.23 -1.47
C LEU A 392 -7.40 28.57 -2.01
N LYS A 393 -6.58 29.63 -1.96
CA LYS A 393 -6.95 30.97 -2.42
C LYS A 393 -7.15 31.07 -3.93
N ASN A 394 -6.43 30.27 -4.69
CA ASN A 394 -6.60 30.20 -6.15
C ASN A 394 -7.66 29.17 -6.59
N LYS A 395 -8.46 28.64 -5.65
CA LYS A 395 -9.53 27.68 -5.92
C LYS A 395 -9.04 26.40 -6.62
N VAL A 396 -7.79 26.01 -6.35
CA VAL A 396 -7.25 24.72 -6.77
C VAL A 396 -7.54 23.73 -5.65
N ASP A 397 -8.54 22.91 -5.87
CA ASP A 397 -8.98 21.91 -4.90
C ASP A 397 -8.03 20.68 -4.96
N ILE A 398 -7.08 20.65 -4.02
CA ILE A 398 -6.09 19.57 -3.93
C ILE A 398 -6.74 18.24 -3.53
N ASP A 399 -7.81 18.28 -2.75
CA ASP A 399 -8.52 17.07 -2.32
C ASP A 399 -9.29 16.47 -3.50
N TYR A 400 -9.89 17.31 -4.36
CA TYR A 400 -10.54 16.85 -5.60
C TYR A 400 -9.56 16.11 -6.52
N TYR A 401 -8.31 16.60 -6.65
CA TYR A 401 -7.28 15.95 -7.45
C TYR A 401 -6.53 14.85 -6.69
N ASN A 402 -6.85 14.61 -5.43
CA ASN A 402 -6.12 13.71 -4.54
C ASN A 402 -4.61 13.99 -4.56
N LEU A 403 -4.24 15.28 -4.45
CA LEU A 403 -2.87 15.76 -4.41
C LEU A 403 -2.43 16.02 -2.98
N SER A 404 -1.20 15.66 -2.66
CA SER A 404 -0.60 15.95 -1.37
C SER A 404 0.63 16.84 -1.49
N VAL A 405 0.83 17.74 -0.53
CA VAL A 405 1.99 18.63 -0.42
C VAL A 405 2.75 18.30 0.85
N PHE A 406 4.03 17.90 0.72
CA PHE A 406 4.85 17.48 1.85
C PHE A 406 6.21 18.16 1.90
N ALA A 407 6.61 18.57 3.11
CA ALA A 407 7.96 19.07 3.40
C ALA A 407 8.92 17.89 3.67
N VAL A 408 10.03 17.82 2.92
CA VAL A 408 11.01 16.72 3.01
C VAL A 408 12.22 16.99 3.90
N GLY A 409 12.25 18.13 4.61
CA GLY A 409 13.35 18.44 5.54
C GLY A 409 14.70 18.68 4.87
N GLY A 410 14.73 19.44 3.80
CA GLY A 410 15.93 20.06 3.21
C GLY A 410 16.71 19.24 2.19
N ILE A 411 17.04 17.97 2.40
CA ILE A 411 18.00 17.24 1.55
C ILE A 411 17.49 15.89 1.03
N GLN A 412 16.30 15.51 1.35
CA GLN A 412 15.85 14.12 1.16
C GLN A 412 15.04 13.86 -0.11
N PHE A 413 14.95 14.85 -1.02
CA PHE A 413 14.18 14.72 -2.27
C PHE A 413 14.46 13.45 -3.06
N LYS A 414 15.74 13.04 -3.15
CA LYS A 414 16.14 11.85 -3.91
C LYS A 414 15.40 10.61 -3.46
N VAL A 415 15.31 10.43 -2.16
CA VAL A 415 14.70 9.24 -1.54
C VAL A 415 13.22 9.21 -1.74
N PHE A 416 12.56 10.31 -1.38
CA PHE A 416 11.12 10.45 -1.51
C PHE A 416 10.69 10.28 -2.98
N ALA A 417 11.38 10.95 -3.89
CA ALA A 417 11.09 10.83 -5.31
C ALA A 417 11.32 9.41 -5.85
N ALA A 418 12.34 8.68 -5.36
CA ALA A 418 12.61 7.30 -5.77
C ALA A 418 11.48 6.36 -5.35
N VAL A 419 11.03 6.43 -4.10
CA VAL A 419 9.93 5.59 -3.59
C VAL A 419 8.63 5.90 -4.31
N LEU A 420 8.26 7.18 -4.42
CA LEU A 420 7.02 7.57 -5.07
C LEU A 420 6.99 7.18 -6.56
N ARG A 421 8.13 7.33 -7.26
CA ARG A 421 8.25 6.88 -8.65
C ARG A 421 8.18 5.36 -8.80
N ALA A 422 8.77 4.61 -7.88
CA ALA A 422 8.66 3.15 -7.89
C ALA A 422 7.22 2.68 -7.63
N LEU A 423 6.44 3.46 -6.87
CA LEU A 423 5.00 3.27 -6.71
C LEU A 423 4.17 3.91 -7.86
N GLU A 424 4.83 4.39 -8.91
CA GLU A 424 4.21 5.06 -10.06
C GLU A 424 3.27 6.21 -9.65
N ILE A 425 3.62 6.93 -8.59
CA ILE A 425 2.93 8.15 -8.15
C ILE A 425 3.62 9.34 -8.81
N PRO A 426 2.90 10.15 -9.60
CA PRO A 426 3.42 11.38 -10.17
C PRO A 426 3.98 12.31 -9.09
N VAL A 427 5.21 12.79 -9.31
CA VAL A 427 5.90 13.66 -8.35
C VAL A 427 6.32 14.94 -9.04
N SER A 428 6.04 16.08 -8.41
CA SER A 428 6.76 17.30 -8.65
C SER A 428 7.52 17.74 -7.39
N LEU A 429 8.56 18.50 -7.56
CA LEU A 429 9.31 19.04 -6.42
C LEU A 429 9.81 20.45 -6.68
N ARG A 430 9.97 21.23 -5.61
CA ARG A 430 10.61 22.53 -5.64
C ARG A 430 11.75 22.56 -4.64
N THR A 431 12.93 23.03 -5.07
CA THR A 431 14.14 23.17 -4.25
C THR A 431 14.78 24.54 -4.44
N ASP A 432 15.46 25.02 -3.43
CA ASP A 432 16.24 26.25 -3.50
C ASP A 432 17.52 26.06 -4.36
N ASN A 433 17.97 27.13 -4.98
CA ASN A 433 19.15 27.09 -5.85
C ASN A 433 20.46 26.96 -5.07
N ASP A 434 20.57 27.56 -3.89
CA ASP A 434 21.70 27.45 -2.97
C ASP A 434 23.11 27.52 -3.62
N ILE A 435 23.31 28.50 -4.49
CA ILE A 435 24.63 28.79 -5.04
C ILE A 435 25.44 29.57 -4.01
N SER A 436 26.52 28.99 -3.55
CA SER A 436 27.41 29.59 -2.52
C SER A 436 28.89 29.41 -2.89
N THR A 437 29.77 30.02 -2.12
CA THR A 437 31.21 29.83 -2.24
C THR A 437 31.76 29.16 -0.99
N VAL A 438 32.62 28.15 -1.17
CA VAL A 438 33.32 27.45 -0.08
C VAL A 438 34.83 27.67 -0.22
N GLU A 439 35.49 27.91 0.89
CA GLU A 439 36.96 27.96 0.93
C GLU A 439 37.54 26.53 0.96
N MET A 440 38.44 26.26 0.07
CA MET A 440 39.13 24.96 -0.04
C MET A 440 40.64 25.20 -0.13
N ASN A 441 41.44 24.23 0.31
CA ASN A 441 42.84 24.20 0.05
C ASN A 441 43.09 23.74 -1.41
N CYS A 442 43.65 24.60 -2.22
CA CYS A 442 43.94 24.30 -3.61
C CYS A 442 45.48 24.22 -3.80
N LYS A 443 45.93 23.21 -4.56
CA LYS A 443 47.32 23.15 -5.00
C LYS A 443 47.49 24.08 -6.19
N VAL A 444 48.18 25.18 -5.96
CA VAL A 444 48.52 26.14 -7.03
C VAL A 444 49.92 25.82 -7.52
N SER A 445 50.07 25.58 -8.82
CA SER A 445 51.36 25.37 -9.45
C SER A 445 51.96 26.71 -9.84
N SER A 446 53.15 26.98 -9.37
CA SER A 446 53.99 28.09 -9.85
C SER A 446 55.14 27.56 -10.71
N TYR A 447 55.39 28.23 -11.79
CA TYR A 447 56.46 27.88 -12.70
C TYR A 447 57.64 28.81 -12.44
N THR A 448 58.79 28.24 -12.06
CA THR A 448 60.03 28.98 -11.97
C THR A 448 60.91 28.59 -13.14
N ARG A 449 61.29 29.58 -13.93
CA ARG A 449 62.17 29.39 -15.09
C ARG A 449 63.62 29.51 -14.55
N ILE A 450 64.35 28.43 -14.67
CA ILE A 450 65.79 28.42 -14.32
C ILE A 450 66.59 28.39 -15.61
N ASP A 451 67.29 29.47 -15.87
CA ASP A 451 68.23 29.54 -16.96
C ASP A 451 69.59 29.09 -16.44
N GLY A 452 70.15 28.03 -16.98
CA GLY A 452 71.42 27.49 -16.60
C GLY A 452 72.38 27.50 -17.81
N VAL A 453 73.64 27.77 -17.50
CA VAL A 453 74.76 27.72 -18.50
C VAL A 453 75.71 26.60 -18.07
N ASN A 454 75.88 25.62 -18.95
CA ASN A 454 76.88 24.60 -18.82
C ASN A 454 78.02 24.93 -19.80
N PRO A 455 79.28 24.64 -19.54
CA PRO A 455 80.35 24.94 -20.48
C PRO A 455 80.14 24.52 -21.93
N CYS A 456 79.28 23.57 -22.17
CA CYS A 456 78.98 23.03 -23.48
C CYS A 456 77.65 23.52 -24.12
N TYR A 457 76.70 24.05 -23.32
CA TYR A 457 75.34 24.51 -23.83
C TYR A 457 74.57 25.30 -22.80
N VAL A 458 73.66 26.14 -23.26
CA VAL A 458 72.63 26.85 -22.46
C VAL A 458 71.37 25.98 -22.38
N TYR A 459 70.88 25.73 -21.18
CA TYR A 459 69.65 25.00 -21.01
C TYR A 459 68.61 25.84 -20.25
N LYS A 460 67.32 25.59 -20.54
CA LYS A 460 66.19 26.16 -19.83
C LYS A 460 65.41 25.03 -19.17
N ARG A 461 65.32 25.10 -17.88
CA ARG A 461 64.52 24.15 -17.09
C ARG A 461 63.34 24.87 -16.48
N ILE A 462 62.16 24.23 -16.51
CA ILE A 462 61.00 24.71 -15.81
C ILE A 462 60.80 23.81 -14.58
N GLU A 463 60.89 24.39 -13.40
CA GLU A 463 60.55 23.73 -12.17
C GLU A 463 59.13 24.09 -11.79
N ILE A 464 58.32 23.07 -11.50
CA ILE A 464 56.93 23.22 -11.09
C ILE A 464 56.88 23.04 -9.58
N ASN A 465 56.63 24.13 -8.87
CA ASN A 465 56.45 24.13 -7.44
C ASN A 465 54.93 24.14 -7.12
N TYR A 466 54.52 23.27 -6.23
CA TYR A 466 53.14 23.22 -5.74
C TYR A 466 53.05 23.87 -4.37
N LYS A 467 52.16 24.83 -4.22
CA LYS A 467 51.87 25.48 -2.94
C LYS A 467 50.38 25.30 -2.63
N GLU A 468 50.05 24.96 -1.42
CA GLU A 468 48.67 24.95 -0.97
C GLU A 468 48.24 26.36 -0.61
N GLU A 469 47.23 26.86 -1.31
CA GLU A 469 46.63 28.16 -1.03
C GLU A 469 45.12 28.00 -0.83
N LYS A 470 44.55 28.84 0.04
CA LYS A 470 43.09 28.93 0.17
C LYS A 470 42.48 29.54 -1.08
N CYS A 471 41.65 28.80 -1.76
CA CYS A 471 40.88 29.28 -2.89
C CYS A 471 39.38 29.21 -2.60
N LYS A 472 38.58 30.07 -3.26
CA LYS A 472 37.12 30.03 -3.18
C LYS A 472 36.61 29.26 -4.40
N LYS A 473 35.87 28.18 -4.14
CA LYS A 473 35.19 27.40 -5.17
C LYS A 473 33.66 27.63 -5.08
N TRP A 474 32.99 27.74 -6.23
CA TRP A 474 31.56 27.78 -6.28
C TRP A 474 30.96 26.42 -5.96
N GLN A 475 29.89 26.39 -5.17
CA GLN A 475 29.13 25.21 -4.82
C GLN A 475 27.69 25.37 -5.30
N TYR A 476 27.19 24.38 -6.02
CA TYR A 476 25.87 24.35 -6.66
C TYR A 476 24.97 23.32 -5.99
N LEU A 477 24.58 23.55 -4.74
CA LEU A 477 23.85 22.56 -3.94
C LEU A 477 22.49 22.23 -4.52
N GLY A 478 21.74 23.23 -5.02
CA GLY A 478 20.45 23.00 -5.68
C GLY A 478 20.57 22.16 -6.96
N VAL A 479 21.57 22.45 -7.80
CA VAL A 479 21.89 21.67 -9.01
C VAL A 479 22.22 20.23 -8.66
N ASN A 480 23.08 20.02 -7.65
CA ASN A 480 23.47 18.68 -7.19
C ASN A 480 22.28 17.89 -6.66
N ARG A 481 21.34 18.55 -5.95
CA ARG A 481 20.07 17.93 -5.53
C ARG A 481 19.24 17.48 -6.75
N CYS A 482 19.08 18.33 -7.74
CA CYS A 482 18.34 17.99 -8.97
C CYS A 482 18.93 16.76 -9.68
N TYR A 483 20.25 16.72 -9.87
CA TYR A 483 20.92 15.55 -10.46
C TYR A 483 20.81 14.31 -9.57
N GLY A 484 20.93 14.48 -8.26
CA GLY A 484 20.71 13.39 -7.30
C GLY A 484 19.31 12.74 -7.43
N VAL A 485 18.28 13.55 -7.63
CA VAL A 485 16.90 13.08 -7.86
C VAL A 485 16.75 12.35 -9.20
N LEU A 486 17.55 12.74 -10.20
CA LEU A 486 17.55 12.11 -11.53
C LEU A 486 18.46 10.86 -11.61
N ASN A 487 19.22 10.54 -10.56
CA ASN A 487 20.29 9.53 -10.55
C ASN A 487 21.36 9.80 -11.62
N GLU A 488 21.60 11.06 -11.95
CA GLU A 488 22.61 11.50 -12.91
C GLU A 488 23.79 12.16 -12.21
N ASN A 489 24.96 12.12 -12.85
CA ASN A 489 26.17 12.72 -12.29
C ASN A 489 26.28 14.21 -12.61
N SER A 490 26.48 15.07 -11.61
CA SER A 490 26.57 16.52 -11.75
C SER A 490 27.96 17.05 -12.13
N GLU A 491 28.99 16.18 -12.19
CA GLU A 491 30.39 16.59 -12.42
C GLU A 491 30.60 17.49 -13.65
N LYS A 492 29.77 17.35 -14.69
CA LYS A 492 29.82 18.18 -15.90
C LYS A 492 29.58 19.67 -15.63
N TRP A 493 28.90 20.02 -14.53
CA TRP A 493 28.59 21.40 -14.19
C TRP A 493 29.66 22.09 -13.36
N GLU A 494 30.31 21.38 -12.45
CA GLU A 494 31.32 21.94 -11.56
C GLU A 494 32.50 22.53 -12.32
N HIS A 495 32.89 21.97 -13.45
CA HIS A 495 34.02 22.41 -14.26
C HIS A 495 33.68 23.43 -15.34
N SER A 496 32.41 23.51 -15.80
CA SER A 496 32.03 24.29 -16.98
C SER A 496 31.60 25.73 -16.68
N LEU A 497 31.18 26.03 -15.45
CA LEU A 497 30.67 27.34 -15.04
C LEU A 497 31.66 28.20 -14.22
N TYR A 498 32.89 27.74 -14.07
CA TYR A 498 33.90 28.46 -13.32
C TYR A 498 34.67 29.48 -14.20
N PRO A 499 34.92 30.69 -13.78
CA PRO A 499 34.54 31.45 -12.59
C PRO A 499 33.48 32.53 -12.88
N LEU A 500 32.23 32.16 -13.00
CA LEU A 500 31.14 33.11 -13.25
C LEU A 500 30.52 33.62 -11.94
N ASN A 501 30.12 34.88 -11.91
CA ASN A 501 29.29 35.38 -10.82
C ASN A 501 27.86 34.86 -10.96
N ARG A 502 27.07 34.89 -9.87
CA ARG A 502 25.71 34.33 -9.81
C ARG A 502 24.80 34.84 -10.96
N ALA A 503 24.83 36.14 -11.23
CA ALA A 503 24.01 36.73 -12.30
C ALA A 503 24.37 36.20 -13.69
N LYS A 504 25.66 36.01 -13.98
CA LYS A 504 26.14 35.44 -15.24
C LYS A 504 25.77 33.96 -15.35
N ILE A 505 25.80 33.19 -14.27
CA ILE A 505 25.37 31.79 -14.25
C ILE A 505 23.92 31.67 -14.65
N LEU A 506 23.01 32.41 -14.02
CA LEU A 506 21.58 32.38 -14.29
C LEU A 506 21.22 32.88 -15.71
N GLY A 507 22.05 33.74 -16.31
CA GLY A 507 21.89 34.23 -17.70
C GLY A 507 22.47 33.30 -18.77
N ASP A 508 23.23 32.25 -18.41
CA ASP A 508 23.86 31.34 -19.36
C ASP A 508 22.84 30.45 -20.10
N LYS A 509 23.07 30.24 -21.43
CA LYS A 509 22.20 29.38 -22.25
C LYS A 509 22.15 27.93 -21.72
N ARG A 510 23.24 27.44 -21.15
CA ARG A 510 23.30 26.09 -20.55
C ARG A 510 22.42 26.00 -19.33
N TRP A 511 22.36 27.05 -18.51
CA TRP A 511 21.45 27.12 -17.36
C TRP A 511 20.01 27.00 -17.79
N LYS A 512 19.59 27.76 -18.79
CA LYS A 512 18.21 27.68 -19.33
C LYS A 512 17.87 26.30 -19.92
N ALA A 513 18.85 25.66 -20.57
CA ALA A 513 18.67 24.29 -21.08
C ALA A 513 18.54 23.28 -19.93
N PHE A 514 19.33 23.42 -18.89
CA PHE A 514 19.23 22.61 -17.67
C PHE A 514 17.88 22.80 -16.98
N GLU A 515 17.46 24.04 -16.76
CA GLU A 515 16.16 24.36 -16.15
C GLU A 515 15.00 23.75 -16.96
N LYS A 516 15.01 23.89 -18.27
CA LYS A 516 14.01 23.24 -19.13
C LYS A 516 14.01 21.73 -19.00
N MET A 517 15.18 21.12 -18.90
CA MET A 517 15.33 19.66 -18.73
C MET A 517 14.76 19.21 -17.39
N ILE A 518 15.11 19.84 -16.28
CA ILE A 518 14.60 19.45 -14.96
C ILE A 518 13.09 19.70 -14.82
N ASN A 519 12.58 20.82 -15.36
CA ASN A 519 11.15 21.14 -15.35
C ASN A 519 10.33 20.08 -16.10
N SER A 520 10.86 19.57 -17.23
CA SER A 520 10.21 18.48 -17.99
C SER A 520 10.12 17.16 -17.20
N LYS A 521 10.89 17.02 -16.13
CA LYS A 521 10.91 15.86 -15.22
C LYS A 521 10.20 16.14 -13.89
N GLY A 522 9.48 17.27 -13.78
CA GLY A 522 8.76 17.67 -12.58
C GLY A 522 9.65 18.26 -11.48
N ILE A 523 10.86 18.65 -11.79
CA ILE A 523 11.80 19.27 -10.85
C ILE A 523 11.87 20.76 -11.13
N PHE A 524 11.51 21.59 -10.15
CA PHE A 524 11.51 23.05 -10.25
C PHE A 524 12.48 23.64 -9.25
N MET A 525 13.32 24.55 -9.70
CA MET A 525 14.34 25.16 -8.87
C MET A 525 14.09 26.67 -8.73
N SER A 526 14.21 27.17 -7.51
CA SER A 526 14.13 28.62 -7.22
C SER A 526 15.24 29.38 -7.95
N ASN A 527 14.99 30.64 -8.30
CA ASN A 527 16.04 31.50 -8.81
C ASN A 527 17.12 31.78 -7.74
N ARG A 528 16.67 31.89 -6.49
CA ARG A 528 17.53 32.08 -5.32
C ARG A 528 17.08 31.17 -4.16
N ASP A 529 16.30 31.72 -3.28
CA ASP A 529 15.63 31.05 -2.17
C ASP A 529 14.16 31.48 -2.11
N LEU A 530 13.36 30.76 -1.33
CA LEU A 530 11.92 30.98 -1.23
C LEU A 530 11.57 32.45 -0.95
N GLU A 531 12.19 33.04 0.08
CA GLU A 531 11.81 34.38 0.58
C GLU A 531 12.17 35.48 -0.42
N LEU A 532 13.34 35.41 -1.02
CA LEU A 532 13.77 36.35 -2.07
C LEU A 532 12.91 36.27 -3.31
N ASP A 533 12.61 35.06 -3.72
CA ASP A 533 11.81 34.79 -4.91
C ASP A 533 10.36 35.28 -4.72
N LEU A 534 9.74 35.03 -3.56
CA LEU A 534 8.41 35.52 -3.21
C LEU A 534 8.32 37.04 -3.27
N VAL A 535 9.24 37.72 -2.58
CA VAL A 535 9.27 39.21 -2.57
C VAL A 535 9.55 39.74 -3.98
N SER A 536 10.32 39.05 -4.82
CA SER A 536 10.55 39.49 -6.21
C SER A 536 9.29 39.40 -7.09
N VAL A 537 8.40 38.46 -6.82
CA VAL A 537 7.16 38.23 -7.58
C VAL A 537 6.02 39.13 -7.12
N ALA A 538 5.84 39.31 -5.81
CA ALA A 538 4.71 40.04 -5.22
C ALA A 538 5.17 41.09 -4.19
N SER A 539 6.14 41.94 -4.59
CA SER A 539 6.80 42.92 -3.71
C SER A 539 5.81 43.86 -2.99
N GLU A 540 4.93 44.49 -3.74
CA GLU A 540 4.00 45.52 -3.14
C GLU A 540 2.99 44.84 -2.23
N GLU A 541 2.43 43.72 -2.62
CA GLU A 541 1.43 42.96 -1.88
C GLU A 541 2.03 42.42 -0.55
N ILE A 542 3.26 41.90 -0.61
CA ILE A 542 3.95 41.41 0.58
C ILE A 542 4.36 42.53 1.51
N LYS A 543 4.86 43.65 1.00
CA LYS A 543 5.15 44.84 1.82
C LYS A 543 3.90 45.35 2.55
N LYS A 544 2.77 45.42 1.86
CA LYS A 544 1.47 45.80 2.45
C LYS A 544 1.06 44.81 3.53
N ALA A 545 1.08 43.51 3.26
CA ALA A 545 0.69 42.46 4.21
C ALA A 545 1.56 42.44 5.47
N LEU A 546 2.87 42.62 5.33
CA LEU A 546 3.82 42.63 6.44
C LEU A 546 4.03 44.01 7.08
N SER A 547 3.40 45.06 6.56
CA SER A 547 3.62 46.44 6.97
C SER A 547 5.11 46.85 6.94
N LYS A 548 5.83 46.41 5.88
CA LYS A 548 7.24 46.72 5.66
C LYS A 548 7.42 47.78 4.60
N LYS A 549 8.52 48.58 4.69
CA LYS A 549 8.78 49.67 3.75
C LYS A 549 9.65 49.26 2.56
N THR A 550 10.44 48.20 2.71
CA THR A 550 11.41 47.78 1.69
C THR A 550 11.36 46.25 1.49
N ASP A 551 11.75 45.83 0.31
CA ASP A 551 11.86 44.39 -0.03
C ASP A 551 12.85 43.69 0.90
N THR A 552 14.00 44.35 1.19
CA THR A 552 15.01 43.79 2.11
C THR A 552 14.40 43.54 3.50
N SER A 553 13.64 44.47 4.06
CA SER A 553 13.02 44.28 5.38
C SER A 553 11.92 43.22 5.38
N SER A 554 11.26 42.99 4.25
CA SER A 554 10.31 41.88 4.08
C SER A 554 11.03 40.53 4.04
N VAL A 555 12.10 40.43 3.26
CA VAL A 555 12.95 39.22 3.16
C VAL A 555 13.56 38.88 4.51
N ASP A 556 14.17 39.85 5.21
CA ASP A 556 14.79 39.64 6.51
C ASP A 556 13.78 39.15 7.55
N PHE A 557 12.57 39.71 7.53
CA PHE A 557 11.48 39.24 8.38
C PHE A 557 11.13 37.76 8.06
N LEU A 558 10.92 37.42 6.80
CA LEU A 558 10.54 36.05 6.41
C LEU A 558 11.65 35.04 6.74
N LYS A 559 12.92 35.42 6.66
CA LYS A 559 14.06 34.56 7.01
C LYS A 559 14.21 34.31 8.51
N THR A 560 13.64 35.18 9.33
CA THR A 560 13.65 35.03 10.79
C THR A 560 12.42 34.22 11.21
N ASN A 561 12.61 33.05 11.88
CA ASN A 561 11.49 32.15 12.24
C ASN A 561 10.60 31.78 11.03
N LYS A 562 11.22 31.25 9.99
CA LYS A 562 10.65 31.03 8.65
C LYS A 562 9.20 30.55 8.63
N ALA A 563 8.87 29.45 9.33
CA ALA A 563 7.53 28.87 9.32
C ALA A 563 6.47 29.81 9.98
N LEU A 564 6.81 30.40 11.14
CA LEU A 564 5.90 31.33 11.83
C LEU A 564 5.66 32.58 10.99
N ASN A 565 6.70 33.18 10.43
CA ASN A 565 6.59 34.39 9.65
C ASN A 565 5.90 34.16 8.29
N MET A 566 6.03 32.97 7.73
CA MET A 566 5.25 32.54 6.57
C MET A 566 3.76 32.43 6.93
N GLN A 567 3.42 31.85 8.09
CA GLN A 567 2.04 31.79 8.58
C GLN A 567 1.44 33.20 8.75
N ILE A 568 2.23 34.18 9.26
CA ILE A 568 1.83 35.55 9.36
C ILE A 568 1.59 36.18 7.98
N LEU A 569 2.48 35.93 7.03
CA LEU A 569 2.34 36.43 5.67
C LEU A 569 1.05 35.89 5.02
N VAL A 570 0.84 34.59 4.99
CA VAL A 570 -0.33 33.99 4.32
C VAL A 570 -1.65 34.40 4.98
N SER A 571 -1.66 34.66 6.29
CA SER A 571 -2.85 35.15 7.00
C SER A 571 -3.24 36.62 6.68
N LYS A 572 -2.31 37.40 6.13
CA LYS A 572 -2.50 38.83 5.84
C LYS A 572 -2.44 39.18 4.36
N LEU A 573 -1.96 38.26 3.52
CA LEU A 573 -1.85 38.49 2.09
C LEU A 573 -3.26 38.50 1.47
N GLU A 574 -3.52 39.49 0.62
CA GLU A 574 -4.77 39.59 -0.12
C GLU A 574 -4.82 38.65 -1.33
N ASP A 575 -6.02 38.34 -1.81
CA ASP A 575 -6.23 37.35 -2.91
C ASP A 575 -5.47 37.74 -4.19
N GLU A 576 -5.29 39.03 -4.48
CA GLU A 576 -4.49 39.52 -5.61
C GLU A 576 -3.02 39.09 -5.52
N GLY A 577 -2.44 39.15 -4.31
CA GLY A 577 -1.09 38.67 -4.05
C GLY A 577 -0.95 37.16 -4.27
N PHE A 578 -1.91 36.37 -3.77
CA PHE A 578 -1.93 34.94 -4.02
C PHE A 578 -2.07 34.61 -5.51
N LYS A 579 -2.94 35.31 -6.23
CA LYS A 579 -3.11 35.14 -7.67
C LYS A 579 -1.82 35.40 -8.42
N LYS A 580 -1.15 36.52 -8.13
CA LYS A 580 0.12 36.91 -8.76
C LYS A 580 1.24 35.89 -8.51
N ILE A 581 1.32 35.35 -7.29
CA ILE A 581 2.28 34.28 -6.95
C ILE A 581 1.94 33.00 -7.71
N TYR A 582 0.68 32.58 -7.78
CA TYR A 582 0.27 31.35 -8.45
C TYR A 582 0.44 31.40 -9.98
N GLU A 583 0.18 32.54 -10.59
CA GLU A 583 0.37 32.74 -12.04
C GLU A 583 1.84 32.76 -12.45
N SER A 584 2.75 33.00 -11.52
CA SER A 584 4.20 32.96 -11.73
C SER A 584 4.74 31.51 -11.81
N TYR A 585 6.06 31.40 -11.83
CA TYR A 585 6.74 30.09 -11.76
C TYR A 585 6.51 29.32 -10.44
N PHE A 586 5.97 29.95 -9.42
CA PHE A 586 5.54 29.26 -8.20
C PHE A 586 4.40 28.26 -8.44
N GLY A 587 3.49 28.55 -9.32
CA GLY A 587 2.38 27.64 -9.66
C GLY A 587 2.76 26.50 -10.63
N GLU A 588 3.92 26.57 -11.28
CA GLU A 588 4.32 25.57 -12.29
C GLU A 588 4.37 24.12 -11.76
N PRO A 589 4.89 23.83 -10.55
CA PRO A 589 4.94 22.46 -10.04
C PRO A 589 3.55 21.82 -9.93
N ILE A 590 2.56 22.60 -9.52
CA ILE A 590 1.18 22.13 -9.38
C ILE A 590 0.50 21.98 -10.74
N ARG A 591 0.66 22.96 -11.63
CA ARG A 591 0.13 22.86 -13.01
C ARG A 591 0.70 21.65 -13.74
N TYR A 592 1.97 21.33 -13.50
CA TYR A 592 2.62 20.12 -14.03
C TYR A 592 1.91 18.84 -13.55
N LEU A 593 1.64 18.70 -12.25
CA LEU A 593 0.93 17.54 -11.70
C LEU A 593 -0.50 17.43 -12.23
N ILE A 594 -1.24 18.53 -12.20
CA ILE A 594 -2.63 18.55 -12.70
C ILE A 594 -2.66 18.15 -14.19
N LYS A 595 -1.72 18.65 -15.00
CA LYS A 595 -1.62 18.28 -16.40
C LYS A 595 -1.40 16.76 -16.58
N ILE A 596 -0.56 16.15 -15.78
CA ILE A 596 -0.33 14.70 -15.84
C ILE A 596 -1.61 13.94 -15.46
N LEU A 597 -2.31 14.37 -14.41
CA LEU A 597 -3.53 13.72 -13.97
C LEU A 597 -4.65 13.86 -15.00
N MET A 598 -4.81 15.02 -15.60
CA MET A 598 -5.81 15.27 -16.64
C MET A 598 -5.48 14.60 -17.99
N SER A 599 -4.23 14.26 -18.24
CA SER A 599 -3.82 13.54 -19.47
C SER A 599 -4.13 12.04 -19.42
N LYS A 600 -4.58 11.51 -18.28
CA LYS A 600 -5.10 10.14 -18.20
C LYS A 600 -6.42 10.06 -18.96
N PRO A 601 -6.65 9.02 -19.77
CA PRO A 601 -7.90 8.87 -20.50
C PRO A 601 -9.06 8.79 -19.51
N ILE A 602 -9.92 9.81 -19.52
CA ILE A 602 -11.18 9.82 -18.80
C ILE A 602 -12.15 9.02 -19.68
N LEU A 603 -12.81 8.02 -19.12
CA LEU A 603 -13.98 7.41 -19.77
C LEU A 603 -15.03 8.51 -19.90
N LYS A 604 -15.20 9.01 -21.12
CA LYS A 604 -16.38 9.83 -21.43
C LYS A 604 -17.57 8.88 -21.35
N THR A 605 -18.57 9.24 -20.58
CA THR A 605 -19.84 8.52 -20.56
C THR A 605 -20.48 8.60 -21.94
N GLU A 606 -21.27 7.60 -22.32
CA GLU A 606 -21.98 7.62 -23.62
C GLU A 606 -22.75 8.92 -23.84
N SER A 607 -23.31 9.50 -22.77
CA SER A 607 -23.98 10.80 -22.81
C SER A 607 -23.05 11.99 -23.11
N GLU A 608 -21.76 11.93 -22.70
CA GLU A 608 -20.79 12.98 -23.02
C GLU A 608 -20.26 12.85 -24.46
N ILE A 609 -20.18 11.62 -24.97
CA ILE A 609 -19.84 11.36 -26.37
C ILE A 609 -20.97 11.79 -27.31
N GLU A 610 -22.21 11.56 -26.92
CA GLU A 610 -23.40 12.03 -27.66
C GLU A 610 -23.48 13.56 -27.69
N LEU A 611 -23.27 14.25 -26.59
CA LEU A 611 -23.24 15.71 -26.51
C LEU A 611 -22.13 16.32 -27.37
N GLU A 612 -20.90 15.77 -27.37
CA GLU A 612 -19.83 16.26 -28.23
C GLU A 612 -20.07 15.98 -29.72
N THR A 613 -20.72 14.87 -30.05
CA THR A 613 -21.10 14.58 -31.44
C THR A 613 -22.23 15.49 -31.92
N GLU A 614 -23.17 15.88 -31.07
CA GLU A 614 -24.19 16.89 -31.39
C GLU A 614 -23.56 18.28 -31.56
N TYR A 615 -22.67 18.72 -30.67
CA TYR A 615 -21.95 20.01 -30.83
C TYR A 615 -21.06 20.06 -32.06
N ALA A 616 -20.36 18.97 -32.40
CA ALA A 616 -19.53 18.91 -33.60
C ALA A 616 -20.36 18.89 -34.90
N GLN A 617 -21.59 18.40 -34.86
CA GLN A 617 -22.52 18.46 -36.02
C GLN A 617 -23.15 19.86 -36.17
N GLU A 618 -23.36 20.59 -35.07
CA GLU A 618 -23.83 21.98 -35.13
C GLU A 618 -22.75 22.98 -35.63
N GLU A 619 -21.47 22.80 -35.25
CA GLU A 619 -20.37 23.64 -35.77
C GLU A 619 -19.98 23.31 -37.22
N GLY A 620 -20.28 22.11 -37.72
CA GLY A 620 -20.04 21.74 -39.13
C GLY A 620 -21.17 22.16 -40.08
N ALA A 621 -22.29 22.69 -39.56
CA ALA A 621 -23.46 23.13 -40.32
C ALA A 621 -23.60 24.68 -40.38
N ALA A 622 -22.69 25.44 -39.73
CA ALA A 622 -22.57 26.89 -39.81
C ALA A 622 -21.34 27.27 -40.65
#